data_e618e179c406543b3937ff2a8d7f0edb
#
_entry.id   e618e179c406543b3937ff2a8d7f0edb
#
_cell.length_a   1.000
_cell.length_b   1.000
_cell.length_c   1.000
_cell.angle_alpha   90.00
_cell.angle_beta   90.00
_cell.angle_gamma   90.00
#
_symmetry.space_group_name_H-M   'P 1'
#
loop_
_entity.id
_entity.type
_entity.pdbx_description
1 polymer ?
#
loop_
_entity_poly.entity_id
_entity_poly.type
_entity_poly.pdbx_seq_one_letter_code
_entity_poly.pdbx_strand_id
1 'polypeptide(L)'
;MPEDGQDVGPLADSWLLDRRPTAWLLLSGNRLVVSAGLLALAGALFWGVVLAGLAPLTERTPVLFIIFALIGGNFTLITIVVSISQLILARHLQSPGEIREQLEEIIGYRRAVGEVTRQNVLPVTPKGFVLLLFRSIERDSERLRAADWDDADGELQAEVEGTVTELDAHAGHVIDLLDGREGSVRNALFATLNANYSLFFYDAYRLRTDHGEDLPAEVVDALSRLEQHVEQVDIARRYFKSVFIQSELSALTRLLLYAGSPIQVVLVALMLVYTAPPDTFALDPVLPVLVPLLVTLGFAPFAFLTAYILRLSTVVHRSTVMYPFTGEQSES
;
A
#
# COMPACT_ATOMS: atom_id res chain seq x y z
N MET A 1 -31.36 23.17 -22.66
CA MET A 1 -30.95 22.00 -21.88
C MET A 1 -29.49 22.25 -21.55
N PRO A 2 -29.10 22.51 -20.31
CA PRO A 2 -27.71 22.62 -19.94
C PRO A 2 -27.18 21.19 -19.69
N GLU A 3 -26.11 20.81 -20.38
CA GLU A 3 -25.32 19.63 -20.08
C GLU A 3 -24.55 19.91 -18.79
N ASP A 4 -24.91 19.20 -17.74
CA ASP A 4 -24.13 19.06 -16.51
C ASP A 4 -22.88 18.23 -16.83
N GLY A 5 -21.83 18.88 -17.33
CA GLY A 5 -20.48 18.37 -17.31
C GLY A 5 -20.02 18.34 -15.84
N GLN A 6 -20.19 17.22 -15.14
CA GLN A 6 -19.52 16.99 -13.89
C GLN A 6 -18.02 16.88 -14.18
N ASP A 7 -17.33 17.98 -13.94
CA ASP A 7 -15.88 18.08 -13.85
C ASP A 7 -15.44 17.23 -12.64
N VAL A 8 -15.14 15.95 -12.90
CA VAL A 8 -14.64 15.01 -11.91
C VAL A 8 -13.14 15.24 -11.81
N GLY A 9 -12.74 16.21 -10.99
CA GLY A 9 -11.34 16.47 -10.72
C GLY A 9 -10.58 15.21 -10.30
N PRO A 10 -9.26 15.13 -10.50
CA PRO A 10 -8.43 13.92 -10.33
C PRO A 10 -8.41 13.33 -8.91
N LEU A 11 -9.15 13.92 -7.97
CA LEU A 11 -9.25 13.49 -6.58
C LEU A 11 -10.54 12.71 -6.24
N ALA A 12 -11.43 12.43 -7.22
CA ALA A 12 -12.80 11.99 -6.96
C ALA A 12 -13.00 10.52 -6.60
N ASP A 13 -12.01 9.65 -6.68
CA ASP A 13 -12.16 8.21 -6.37
C ASP A 13 -11.90 7.83 -4.89
N SER A 14 -12.04 8.79 -3.98
CA SER A 14 -11.71 8.57 -2.56
C SER A 14 -12.88 8.15 -1.66
N TRP A 15 -14.11 8.00 -2.18
CA TRP A 15 -15.33 7.79 -1.36
C TRP A 15 -15.31 6.58 -0.42
N LEU A 16 -14.59 5.51 -0.77
CA LEU A 16 -14.41 4.33 0.09
C LEU A 16 -13.50 4.59 1.30
N LEU A 17 -12.66 5.61 1.25
CA LEU A 17 -11.72 5.96 2.34
C LEU A 17 -12.12 7.21 3.11
N ASP A 18 -13.10 7.93 2.68
CA ASP A 18 -13.66 9.04 3.44
C ASP A 18 -14.35 8.55 4.75
N ARG A 19 -14.62 7.25 4.84
CA ARG A 19 -14.97 6.61 6.11
C ARG A 19 -13.71 6.25 6.88
N ARG A 20 -13.39 7.03 7.91
CA ARG A 20 -12.25 6.80 8.84
C ARG A 20 -11.99 5.33 9.22
N PRO A 21 -13.02 4.45 9.45
CA PRO A 21 -12.77 3.05 9.79
C PRO A 21 -12.22 2.19 8.63
N THR A 22 -12.65 2.43 7.39
CA THR A 22 -12.17 1.67 6.22
C THR A 22 -10.75 2.05 5.85
N ALA A 23 -10.40 3.34 5.89
CA ALA A 23 -9.04 3.81 5.70
C ALA A 23 -8.09 3.24 6.77
N TRP A 24 -8.54 3.18 8.03
CA TRP A 24 -7.77 2.56 9.09
C TRP A 24 -7.57 1.05 8.84
N LEU A 25 -8.64 0.33 8.52
CA LEU A 25 -8.58 -1.12 8.26
C LEU A 25 -7.64 -1.46 7.11
N LEU A 26 -7.72 -0.71 6.01
CA LEU A 26 -7.03 -1.02 4.75
C LEU A 26 -5.58 -0.50 4.70
N LEU A 27 -5.29 0.65 5.30
CA LEU A 27 -3.99 1.33 5.15
C LEU A 27 -3.19 1.45 6.44
N SER A 28 -3.76 1.99 7.52
CA SER A 28 -3.00 2.38 8.71
C SER A 28 -3.10 1.41 9.89
N GLY A 29 -4.12 0.51 9.94
CA GLY A 29 -4.37 -0.40 11.04
C GLY A 29 -3.23 -1.41 11.27
N ASN A 30 -3.02 -1.76 12.55
CA ASN A 30 -2.09 -2.83 12.89
C ASN A 30 -2.62 -4.18 12.37
N ARG A 31 -1.78 -4.95 11.65
CA ARG A 31 -2.14 -6.24 11.05
C ARG A 31 -2.64 -7.24 12.07
N LEU A 32 -1.98 -7.28 13.21
CA LEU A 32 -2.37 -8.20 14.28
C LEU A 32 -3.76 -7.86 14.81
N VAL A 33 -4.13 -6.57 14.87
CA VAL A 33 -5.48 -6.16 15.30
C VAL A 33 -6.52 -6.54 14.25
N VAL A 34 -6.24 -6.34 12.97
CA VAL A 34 -7.14 -6.76 11.87
C VAL A 34 -7.29 -8.29 11.87
N SER A 35 -6.20 -9.03 11.98
CA SER A 35 -6.22 -10.49 12.06
C SER A 35 -6.97 -10.98 13.29
N ALA A 36 -6.76 -10.34 14.47
CA ALA A 36 -7.50 -10.65 15.70
C ALA A 36 -9.00 -10.38 15.54
N GLY A 37 -9.38 -9.29 14.86
CA GLY A 37 -10.78 -8.99 14.54
C GLY A 37 -11.42 -10.05 13.63
N LEU A 38 -10.70 -10.50 12.60
CA LEU A 38 -11.14 -11.60 11.73
C LEU A 38 -11.28 -12.91 12.48
N LEU A 39 -10.32 -13.22 13.38
CA LEU A 39 -10.38 -14.40 14.23
C LEU A 39 -11.54 -14.32 15.24
N ALA A 40 -11.76 -13.16 15.84
CA ALA A 40 -12.88 -12.95 16.76
C ALA A 40 -14.22 -13.14 16.03
N LEU A 41 -14.33 -12.64 14.80
CA LEU A 41 -15.53 -12.84 13.97
C LEU A 41 -15.73 -14.33 13.63
N ALA A 42 -14.68 -15.02 13.18
CA ALA A 42 -14.74 -16.45 12.89
C ALA A 42 -15.09 -17.27 14.15
N GLY A 43 -14.49 -16.93 15.28
CA GLY A 43 -14.79 -17.53 16.58
C GLY A 43 -16.23 -17.29 17.01
N ALA A 44 -16.72 -16.05 16.90
CA ALA A 44 -18.09 -15.71 17.25
C ALA A 44 -19.12 -16.46 16.39
N LEU A 45 -18.86 -16.58 15.07
CA LEU A 45 -19.71 -17.37 14.17
C LEU A 45 -19.70 -18.84 14.55
N PHE A 46 -18.52 -19.42 14.79
CA PHE A 46 -18.38 -20.82 15.19
C PHE A 46 -19.06 -21.11 16.54
N TRP A 47 -18.80 -20.27 17.55
CA TRP A 47 -19.45 -20.37 18.85
C TRP A 47 -20.96 -20.16 18.76
N GLY A 48 -21.44 -19.26 17.91
CA GLY A 48 -22.86 -19.05 17.64
C GLY A 48 -23.54 -20.32 17.13
N VAL A 49 -22.90 -21.03 16.17
CA VAL A 49 -23.39 -22.32 15.64
C VAL A 49 -23.42 -23.39 16.71
N VAL A 50 -22.39 -23.45 17.58
CA VAL A 50 -22.32 -24.42 18.67
C VAL A 50 -23.39 -24.14 19.73
N LEU A 51 -23.57 -22.89 20.17
CA LEU A 51 -24.56 -22.50 21.15
C LEU A 51 -26.00 -22.66 20.64
N ALA A 52 -26.22 -22.49 19.36
CA ALA A 52 -27.51 -22.76 18.72
C ALA A 52 -27.86 -24.28 18.64
N GLY A 53 -26.95 -25.15 19.07
CA GLY A 53 -27.14 -26.59 19.02
C GLY A 53 -27.08 -27.19 17.61
N LEU A 54 -26.62 -26.41 16.62
CA LEU A 54 -26.52 -26.83 15.23
C LEU A 54 -25.26 -27.65 14.91
N ALA A 55 -24.27 -27.64 15.80
CA ALA A 55 -23.03 -28.38 15.65
C ALA A 55 -22.90 -29.47 16.74
N PRO A 56 -22.95 -30.75 16.38
CA PRO A 56 -22.79 -31.86 17.33
C PRO A 56 -21.30 -32.06 17.66
N LEU A 57 -20.77 -31.28 18.63
CA LEU A 57 -19.36 -31.41 19.07
C LEU A 57 -19.07 -32.74 19.79
N THR A 58 -20.12 -33.44 20.24
CA THR A 58 -20.02 -34.78 20.83
C THR A 58 -19.73 -35.87 19.79
N GLU A 59 -20.03 -35.59 18.52
CA GLU A 59 -19.73 -36.52 17.44
C GLU A 59 -18.31 -36.30 16.94
N ARG A 60 -17.49 -37.37 16.95
CA ARG A 60 -16.06 -37.28 16.57
C ARG A 60 -15.85 -37.01 15.10
N THR A 61 -16.66 -37.60 14.23
CA THR A 61 -16.45 -37.54 12.79
C THR A 61 -16.49 -36.14 12.21
N PRO A 62 -17.50 -35.26 12.49
CA PRO A 62 -17.52 -33.90 12.00
C PRO A 62 -16.32 -33.06 12.48
N VAL A 63 -15.93 -33.23 13.75
CA VAL A 63 -14.79 -32.51 14.32
C VAL A 63 -13.47 -32.92 13.64
N LEU A 64 -13.27 -34.22 13.39
CA LEU A 64 -12.10 -34.72 12.66
C LEU A 64 -12.02 -34.15 11.23
N PHE A 65 -13.17 -34.08 10.51
CA PHE A 65 -13.18 -33.47 9.18
C PHE A 65 -12.79 -32.00 9.18
N ILE A 66 -13.26 -31.22 10.16
CA ILE A 66 -12.90 -29.79 10.28
C ILE A 66 -11.39 -29.65 10.57
N ILE A 67 -10.86 -30.42 11.53
CA ILE A 67 -9.43 -30.39 11.89
C ILE A 67 -8.58 -30.81 10.70
N PHE A 68 -8.95 -31.89 10.00
CA PHE A 68 -8.24 -32.35 8.81
C PHE A 68 -8.23 -31.30 7.70
N ALA A 69 -9.37 -30.65 7.44
CA ALA A 69 -9.49 -29.58 6.46
C ALA A 69 -8.62 -28.36 6.82
N LEU A 70 -8.59 -27.97 8.11
CA LEU A 70 -7.71 -26.90 8.59
C LEU A 70 -6.23 -27.25 8.47
N ILE A 71 -5.84 -28.49 8.81
CA ILE A 71 -4.48 -28.96 8.65
C ILE A 71 -4.04 -28.87 7.17
N GLY A 72 -4.83 -29.44 6.26
CA GLY A 72 -4.53 -29.44 4.84
C GLY A 72 -4.51 -28.04 4.23
N GLY A 73 -5.52 -27.22 4.56
CA GLY A 73 -5.64 -25.83 4.09
C GLY A 73 -4.49 -24.96 4.57
N ASN A 74 -4.14 -25.02 5.85
CA ASN A 74 -3.04 -24.25 6.40
C ASN A 74 -1.67 -24.68 5.83
N PHE A 75 -1.47 -25.98 5.64
CA PHE A 75 -0.23 -26.49 5.03
C PHE A 75 -0.05 -25.95 3.62
N THR A 76 -1.10 -26.02 2.81
CA THR A 76 -1.12 -25.46 1.45
C THR A 76 -0.86 -23.98 1.45
N LEU A 77 -1.53 -23.21 2.33
CA LEU A 77 -1.38 -21.76 2.45
C LEU A 77 0.06 -21.38 2.81
N ILE A 78 0.63 -22.00 3.85
CA ILE A 78 2.01 -21.74 4.27
C ILE A 78 2.98 -22.06 3.14
N THR A 79 2.82 -23.19 2.48
CA THR A 79 3.67 -23.62 1.37
C THR A 79 3.64 -22.61 0.21
N ILE A 80 2.46 -22.14 -0.19
CA ILE A 80 2.33 -21.14 -1.27
C ILE A 80 3.04 -19.84 -0.88
N VAL A 81 2.80 -19.31 0.32
CA VAL A 81 3.42 -18.05 0.75
C VAL A 81 4.94 -18.19 0.86
N VAL A 82 5.44 -19.30 1.38
CA VAL A 82 6.88 -19.57 1.45
C VAL A 82 7.47 -19.68 0.03
N SER A 83 6.80 -20.35 -0.90
CA SER A 83 7.27 -20.47 -2.29
C SER A 83 7.36 -19.13 -3.00
N ILE A 84 6.36 -18.25 -2.80
CA ILE A 84 6.39 -16.87 -3.33
C ILE A 84 7.56 -16.09 -2.71
N SER A 85 7.78 -16.22 -1.40
CA SER A 85 8.90 -15.57 -0.72
C SER A 85 10.25 -16.07 -1.20
N GLN A 86 10.40 -17.37 -1.46
CA GLN A 86 11.61 -17.94 -2.04
C GLN A 86 11.87 -17.44 -3.46
N LEU A 87 10.82 -17.27 -4.27
CA LEU A 87 10.96 -16.71 -5.62
C LEU A 87 11.44 -15.26 -5.58
N ILE A 88 10.96 -14.45 -4.63
CA ILE A 88 11.43 -13.08 -4.44
C ILE A 88 12.87 -13.07 -3.94
N LEU A 89 13.21 -13.92 -2.98
CA LEU A 89 14.58 -14.03 -2.46
C LEU A 89 15.55 -14.47 -3.56
N ALA A 90 15.16 -15.40 -4.42
CA ALA A 90 15.99 -15.85 -5.53
C ALA A 90 16.36 -14.72 -6.50
N ARG A 91 15.47 -13.74 -6.69
CA ARG A 91 15.75 -12.54 -7.49
C ARG A 91 16.73 -11.57 -6.83
N HIS A 92 17.01 -11.72 -5.54
CA HIS A 92 17.96 -10.90 -4.80
C HIS A 92 19.35 -11.55 -4.68
N LEU A 93 19.52 -12.78 -5.19
CA LEU A 93 20.83 -13.43 -5.30
C LEU A 93 21.57 -12.86 -6.53
N GLN A 94 22.14 -11.67 -6.34
CA GLN A 94 22.81 -10.91 -7.38
C GLN A 94 24.32 -11.12 -7.34
N SER A 95 24.93 -11.06 -8.51
CA SER A 95 26.38 -10.99 -8.62
C SER A 95 26.92 -9.65 -8.10
N PRO A 96 28.20 -9.57 -7.67
CA PRO A 96 28.81 -8.29 -7.29
C PRO A 96 28.69 -7.20 -8.38
N GLY A 97 28.67 -7.59 -9.65
CA GLY A 97 28.49 -6.67 -10.78
C GLY A 97 27.11 -6.04 -10.80
N GLU A 98 26.06 -6.85 -10.66
CA GLU A 98 24.65 -6.38 -10.59
C GLU A 98 24.42 -5.48 -9.37
N ILE A 99 25.01 -5.81 -8.21
CA ILE A 99 24.90 -4.96 -7.01
C ILE A 99 25.56 -3.60 -7.27
N ARG A 100 26.71 -3.58 -7.95
CA ARG A 100 27.40 -2.33 -8.31
C ARG A 100 26.56 -1.48 -9.26
N GLU A 101 25.99 -2.08 -10.29
CA GLU A 101 25.11 -1.38 -11.26
C GLU A 101 23.90 -0.76 -10.55
N GLN A 102 23.22 -1.52 -9.70
CA GLN A 102 22.11 -0.98 -8.90
C GLN A 102 22.53 0.18 -7.98
N LEU A 103 23.72 0.09 -7.39
CA LEU A 103 24.24 1.17 -6.55
C LEU A 103 24.53 2.42 -7.38
N GLU A 104 25.10 2.26 -8.58
CA GLU A 104 25.36 3.36 -9.51
C GLU A 104 24.05 4.01 -9.98
N GLU A 105 23.00 3.22 -10.26
CA GLU A 105 21.65 3.72 -10.59
C GLU A 105 21.03 4.52 -9.44
N ILE A 106 21.09 4.01 -8.21
CA ILE A 106 20.58 4.72 -7.01
C ILE A 106 21.35 6.02 -6.79
N ILE A 107 22.68 6.00 -6.94
CA ILE A 107 23.51 7.21 -6.82
C ILE A 107 23.18 8.20 -7.94
N GLY A 108 23.00 7.72 -9.18
CA GLY A 108 22.57 8.52 -10.32
C GLY A 108 21.24 9.22 -10.07
N TYR A 109 20.25 8.46 -9.61
CA TYR A 109 18.95 9.00 -9.22
C TYR A 109 19.07 10.07 -8.12
N ARG A 110 19.84 9.81 -7.07
CA ARG A 110 20.06 10.80 -6.00
C ARG A 110 20.75 12.07 -6.51
N ARG A 111 21.67 11.97 -7.47
CA ARG A 111 22.28 13.14 -8.10
C ARG A 111 21.27 13.96 -8.89
N ALA A 112 20.46 13.28 -9.73
CA ALA A 112 19.39 13.94 -10.49
C ALA A 112 18.43 14.72 -9.56
N VAL A 113 18.00 14.09 -8.45
CA VAL A 113 17.19 14.78 -7.44
C VAL A 113 17.95 15.97 -6.82
N GLY A 114 19.25 15.84 -6.55
CA GLY A 114 20.09 16.92 -6.01
C GLY A 114 20.17 18.12 -6.96
N GLU A 115 20.29 17.86 -8.26
CA GLU A 115 20.34 18.89 -9.31
C GLU A 115 19.00 19.65 -9.38
N VAL A 116 17.87 18.91 -9.48
CA VAL A 116 16.53 19.49 -9.60
C VAL A 116 16.16 20.29 -8.32
N THR A 117 16.45 19.76 -7.14
CA THR A 117 16.13 20.40 -5.86
C THR A 117 17.17 21.45 -5.44
N ARG A 118 18.29 21.57 -6.17
CA ARG A 118 19.46 22.42 -5.86
C ARG A 118 20.06 22.14 -4.47
N GLN A 119 20.10 20.84 -4.10
CA GLN A 119 20.65 20.38 -2.83
C GLN A 119 21.88 19.50 -3.06
N ASN A 120 23.02 19.89 -2.47
CA ASN A 120 24.26 19.11 -2.57
C ASN A 120 24.22 17.83 -1.70
N VAL A 121 23.46 17.85 -0.60
CA VAL A 121 23.33 16.72 0.33
C VAL A 121 21.86 16.39 0.53
N LEU A 122 21.48 15.20 0.09
CA LEU A 122 20.09 14.74 0.20
C LEU A 122 19.85 13.99 1.52
N PRO A 123 18.65 14.12 2.11
CA PRO A 123 18.26 13.35 3.27
C PRO A 123 18.43 11.84 3.07
N VAL A 124 18.83 11.14 4.13
CA VAL A 124 19.01 9.68 4.11
C VAL A 124 17.70 8.95 4.37
N THR A 125 16.81 9.57 5.15
CA THR A 125 15.52 8.97 5.51
C THR A 125 14.50 9.10 4.38
N PRO A 126 13.65 8.08 4.13
CA PRO A 126 12.58 8.15 3.15
C PRO A 126 11.64 9.35 3.35
N LYS A 127 11.27 9.63 4.60
CA LYS A 127 10.48 10.81 4.96
C LYS A 127 11.17 12.11 4.54
N GLY A 128 12.43 12.29 4.96
CA GLY A 128 13.19 13.51 4.64
C GLY A 128 13.37 13.69 3.12
N PHE A 129 13.54 12.58 2.38
CA PHE A 129 13.69 12.60 0.94
C PHE A 129 12.39 13.05 0.25
N VAL A 130 11.24 12.50 0.65
CA VAL A 130 9.93 12.91 0.12
C VAL A 130 9.62 14.36 0.50
N LEU A 131 9.85 14.75 1.76
CA LEU A 131 9.67 16.15 2.19
C LEU A 131 10.52 17.13 1.39
N LEU A 132 11.76 16.77 1.04
CA LEU A 132 12.59 17.61 0.19
C LEU A 132 11.97 17.85 -1.18
N LEU A 133 11.46 16.79 -1.83
CA LEU A 133 10.81 16.89 -3.14
C LEU A 133 9.58 17.80 -3.08
N PHE A 134 8.69 17.58 -2.11
CA PHE A 134 7.44 18.35 -2.02
C PHE A 134 7.69 19.82 -1.60
N ARG A 135 8.63 20.09 -0.70
CA ARG A 135 9.05 21.48 -0.39
C ARG A 135 9.72 22.17 -1.58
N SER A 136 10.32 21.41 -2.49
CA SER A 136 10.85 21.98 -3.73
C SER A 136 9.75 22.31 -4.73
N ILE A 137 8.69 21.51 -4.78
CA ILE A 137 7.47 21.80 -5.54
C ILE A 137 6.84 23.09 -5.02
N GLU A 138 6.57 23.23 -3.72
CA GLU A 138 6.02 24.47 -3.13
C GLU A 138 6.85 25.69 -3.52
N ARG A 139 8.17 25.60 -3.37
CA ARG A 139 9.07 26.72 -3.71
C ARG A 139 9.03 27.13 -5.17
N ASP A 140 8.95 26.17 -6.09
CA ASP A 140 8.90 26.47 -7.52
C ASP A 140 7.49 26.90 -7.95
N SER A 141 6.43 26.44 -7.27
CA SER A 141 5.06 26.96 -7.39
C SER A 141 4.96 28.43 -6.93
N GLU A 142 5.59 28.77 -5.81
CA GLU A 142 5.66 30.17 -5.33
C GLU A 142 6.40 31.08 -6.32
N ARG A 143 7.48 30.61 -6.92
CA ARG A 143 8.24 31.37 -7.93
C ARG A 143 7.42 31.61 -9.16
N LEU A 144 6.67 30.60 -9.62
CA LEU A 144 5.80 30.72 -10.79
C LEU A 144 4.70 31.76 -10.56
N ARG A 145 4.10 31.79 -9.36
CA ARG A 145 3.10 32.81 -9.00
C ARG A 145 3.69 34.22 -8.90
N ALA A 146 4.97 34.33 -8.55
CA ALA A 146 5.67 35.60 -8.42
C ALA A 146 6.30 36.07 -9.75
N ALA A 147 6.20 35.29 -10.82
CA ALA A 147 6.70 35.65 -12.13
C ALA A 147 5.94 36.86 -12.71
N ASP A 148 6.60 37.59 -13.58
CA ASP A 148 5.99 38.71 -14.30
C ASP A 148 5.18 38.20 -15.49
N TRP A 149 3.87 38.51 -15.49
CA TRP A 149 2.91 38.05 -16.50
C TRP A 149 2.43 39.18 -17.43
N ASP A 150 3.11 40.35 -17.42
CA ASP A 150 2.63 41.57 -18.10
C ASP A 150 2.34 41.42 -19.60
N ASP A 151 3.00 40.47 -20.28
CA ASP A 151 2.81 40.22 -21.71
C ASP A 151 2.00 38.93 -22.02
N ALA A 152 1.52 38.17 -21.02
CA ALA A 152 0.83 36.91 -21.23
C ALA A 152 -0.68 37.06 -21.36
N ASP A 153 -1.34 36.15 -22.11
CA ASP A 153 -2.78 36.06 -22.18
C ASP A 153 -3.36 35.69 -20.81
N GLY A 154 -4.35 36.46 -20.33
CA GLY A 154 -4.97 36.25 -19.02
C GLY A 154 -5.68 34.90 -18.88
N GLU A 155 -6.16 34.28 -19.98
CA GLU A 155 -6.75 32.94 -19.96
C GLU A 155 -5.66 31.89 -19.75
N LEU A 156 -4.53 32.02 -20.43
CA LEU A 156 -3.37 31.15 -20.28
C LEU A 156 -2.73 31.27 -18.87
N GLN A 157 -2.65 32.48 -18.35
CA GLN A 157 -2.20 32.69 -16.95
C GLN A 157 -3.10 31.96 -15.98
N ALA A 158 -4.44 32.07 -16.11
CA ALA A 158 -5.39 31.41 -15.22
C ALA A 158 -5.29 29.87 -15.32
N GLU A 159 -5.04 29.31 -16.51
CA GLU A 159 -4.85 27.86 -16.69
C GLU A 159 -3.58 27.36 -15.98
N VAL A 160 -2.46 28.05 -16.17
CA VAL A 160 -1.18 27.72 -15.50
C VAL A 160 -1.32 27.83 -13.99
N GLU A 161 -1.89 28.95 -13.50
CA GLU A 161 -2.11 29.16 -12.05
C GLU A 161 -3.04 28.10 -11.46
N GLY A 162 -4.05 27.66 -12.17
CA GLY A 162 -4.97 26.58 -11.76
C GLY A 162 -4.23 25.27 -11.54
N THR A 163 -3.46 24.82 -12.53
CA THR A 163 -2.66 23.59 -12.46
C THR A 163 -1.63 23.64 -11.32
N VAL A 164 -0.93 24.76 -11.17
CA VAL A 164 0.09 24.94 -10.12
C VAL A 164 -0.54 25.02 -8.74
N THR A 165 -1.71 25.63 -8.60
CA THR A 165 -2.42 25.73 -7.31
C THR A 165 -2.87 24.36 -6.84
N GLU A 166 -3.33 23.49 -7.73
CA GLU A 166 -3.72 22.11 -7.38
C GLU A 166 -2.50 21.29 -6.93
N LEU A 167 -1.38 21.40 -7.66
CA LEU A 167 -0.12 20.72 -7.31
C LEU A 167 0.44 21.19 -5.95
N ASP A 168 0.40 22.48 -5.71
CA ASP A 168 0.87 23.10 -4.47
C ASP A 168 0.00 22.71 -3.25
N ALA A 169 -1.33 22.73 -3.41
CA ALA A 169 -2.26 22.25 -2.38
C ALA A 169 -2.02 20.78 -2.05
N HIS A 170 -1.74 19.95 -3.08
CA HIS A 170 -1.37 18.56 -2.87
C HIS A 170 -0.01 18.44 -2.14
N ALA A 171 0.99 19.25 -2.52
CA ALA A 171 2.30 19.26 -1.88
C ALA A 171 2.19 19.61 -0.39
N GLY A 172 1.47 20.66 -0.03
CA GLY A 172 1.18 21.05 1.34
C GLY A 172 0.51 19.92 2.13
N HIS A 173 -0.50 19.27 1.54
CA HIS A 173 -1.15 18.12 2.18
C HIS A 173 -0.19 16.96 2.49
N VAL A 174 0.72 16.63 1.56
CA VAL A 174 1.73 15.58 1.77
C VAL A 174 2.72 15.97 2.87
N ILE A 175 3.15 17.22 2.89
CA ILE A 175 4.04 17.75 3.93
C ILE A 175 3.38 17.64 5.30
N ASP A 176 2.14 18.09 5.45
CA ASP A 176 1.36 18.01 6.69
C ASP A 176 1.18 16.55 7.16
N LEU A 177 0.90 15.63 6.24
CA LEU A 177 0.78 14.22 6.56
C LEU A 177 2.09 13.62 7.08
N LEU A 178 3.22 14.10 6.61
CA LEU A 178 4.54 13.61 7.00
C LEU A 178 5.08 14.30 8.24
N ASP A 179 4.74 15.58 8.48
CA ASP A 179 5.15 16.28 9.69
C ASP A 179 4.53 15.60 10.92
N GLY A 180 5.33 15.30 11.92
CA GLY A 180 4.92 14.61 13.12
C GLY A 180 4.86 13.07 13.04
N ARG A 181 5.07 12.44 11.88
CA ARG A 181 5.16 10.99 11.74
C ARG A 181 6.61 10.48 11.74
N GLU A 182 6.80 9.20 12.11
CA GLU A 182 8.12 8.56 12.01
C GLU A 182 8.59 8.47 10.55
N GLY A 183 9.89 8.53 10.33
CA GLY A 183 10.54 8.53 9.02
C GLY A 183 10.55 7.19 8.28
N SER A 184 9.45 6.45 8.28
CA SER A 184 9.36 5.13 7.66
C SER A 184 9.00 5.18 6.18
N VAL A 185 9.49 4.19 5.40
CA VAL A 185 9.13 3.97 3.99
C VAL A 185 7.61 3.93 3.80
N ARG A 186 6.90 3.27 4.72
CA ARG A 186 5.44 3.16 4.69
C ARG A 186 4.75 4.52 4.72
N ASN A 187 5.16 5.40 5.63
CA ASN A 187 4.54 6.73 5.77
C ASN A 187 4.85 7.61 4.55
N ALA A 188 6.07 7.55 4.03
CA ALA A 188 6.46 8.24 2.80
C ALA A 188 5.62 7.75 1.60
N LEU A 189 5.46 6.43 1.44
CA LEU A 189 4.64 5.86 0.37
C LEU A 189 3.17 6.30 0.50
N PHE A 190 2.56 6.14 1.67
CA PHE A 190 1.13 6.44 1.84
C PHE A 190 0.78 7.91 1.64
N ALA A 191 1.69 8.82 1.95
CA ALA A 191 1.51 10.24 1.67
C ALA A 191 1.44 10.53 0.15
N THR A 192 2.08 9.70 -0.67
CA THR A 192 2.17 9.91 -2.13
C THR A 192 1.17 9.07 -2.95
N LEU A 193 0.33 8.21 -2.31
CA LEU A 193 -0.55 7.30 -3.04
C LEU A 193 -1.79 7.95 -3.65
N ASN A 194 -2.25 9.08 -3.14
CA ASN A 194 -3.56 9.64 -3.46
C ASN A 194 -3.55 10.66 -4.61
N ALA A 195 -2.43 10.85 -5.32
CA ALA A 195 -2.35 11.79 -6.41
C ALA A 195 -2.04 11.11 -7.75
N ASN A 196 -2.65 11.62 -8.79
CA ASN A 196 -2.33 11.25 -10.17
C ASN A 196 -1.23 12.16 -10.74
N TYR A 197 0.02 11.81 -10.42
CA TYR A 197 1.19 12.57 -10.90
C TYR A 197 1.31 12.59 -12.43
N SER A 198 0.70 11.63 -13.14
CA SER A 198 0.69 11.60 -14.59
C SER A 198 -0.08 12.77 -15.17
N LEU A 199 -1.18 13.14 -14.54
CA LEU A 199 -2.00 14.26 -14.99
C LEU A 199 -1.26 15.57 -14.78
N PHE A 200 -0.69 15.81 -13.60
CA PHE A 200 0.14 17.00 -13.35
C PHE A 200 1.32 17.10 -14.31
N PHE A 201 2.00 15.98 -14.59
CA PHE A 201 3.08 15.95 -15.55
C PHE A 201 2.58 16.32 -16.96
N TYR A 202 1.46 15.72 -17.38
CA TYR A 202 0.87 15.96 -18.69
C TYR A 202 0.45 17.41 -18.85
N ASP A 203 -0.24 17.99 -17.87
CA ASP A 203 -0.72 19.36 -17.91
C ASP A 203 0.43 20.37 -17.97
N ALA A 204 1.44 20.20 -17.11
CA ALA A 204 2.65 21.05 -17.15
C ALA A 204 3.41 20.91 -18.48
N TYR A 205 3.56 19.68 -18.98
CA TYR A 205 4.20 19.40 -20.27
C TYR A 205 3.42 20.01 -21.44
N ARG A 206 2.10 19.87 -21.46
CA ARG A 206 1.21 20.45 -22.48
C ARG A 206 1.32 21.96 -22.50
N LEU A 207 1.14 22.61 -21.35
CA LEU A 207 1.24 24.07 -21.23
C LEU A 207 2.58 24.58 -21.74
N ARG A 208 3.66 23.95 -21.39
CA ARG A 208 5.00 24.32 -21.85
C ARG A 208 5.22 24.06 -23.35
N THR A 209 4.64 22.98 -23.90
CA THR A 209 4.88 22.58 -25.30
C THR A 209 3.99 23.36 -26.26
N ASP A 210 2.72 23.57 -25.90
CA ASP A 210 1.74 24.20 -26.78
C ASP A 210 1.83 25.74 -26.73
N HIS A 211 2.19 26.31 -25.55
CA HIS A 211 2.20 27.75 -25.30
C HIS A 211 3.54 28.32 -24.86
N GLY A 212 4.63 27.52 -25.01
CA GLY A 212 5.96 27.96 -24.52
C GLY A 212 6.50 29.25 -25.16
N GLU A 213 6.07 29.58 -26.39
CA GLU A 213 6.45 30.82 -27.06
C GLU A 213 5.65 32.04 -26.55
N ASP A 214 4.45 31.79 -25.98
CA ASP A 214 3.54 32.82 -25.46
C ASP A 214 3.74 33.06 -23.96
N LEU A 215 4.51 32.18 -23.29
CA LEU A 215 4.78 32.25 -21.85
C LEU A 215 6.09 33.00 -21.54
N PRO A 216 6.15 33.77 -20.45
CA PRO A 216 7.40 34.33 -19.97
C PRO A 216 8.47 33.27 -19.73
N ALA A 217 9.73 33.55 -20.05
CA ALA A 217 10.82 32.58 -19.90
C ALA A 217 10.96 32.02 -18.46
N GLU A 218 10.69 32.84 -17.46
CA GLU A 218 10.70 32.41 -16.04
C GLU A 218 9.61 31.40 -15.73
N VAL A 219 8.43 31.52 -16.36
CA VAL A 219 7.30 30.58 -16.23
C VAL A 219 7.63 29.25 -16.90
N VAL A 220 8.18 29.29 -18.13
CA VAL A 220 8.65 28.09 -18.85
C VAL A 220 9.68 27.32 -18.04
N ASP A 221 10.65 28.03 -17.46
CA ASP A 221 11.66 27.43 -16.59
C ASP A 221 11.08 26.84 -15.31
N ALA A 222 10.08 27.50 -14.71
CA ALA A 222 9.40 27.00 -13.49
C ALA A 222 8.56 25.76 -13.81
N LEU A 223 7.80 25.75 -14.90
CA LEU A 223 7.05 24.59 -15.35
C LEU A 223 7.97 23.40 -15.64
N SER A 224 9.10 23.61 -16.32
CA SER A 224 10.09 22.57 -16.58
C SER A 224 10.65 21.96 -15.30
N ARG A 225 10.89 22.77 -14.26
CA ARG A 225 11.32 22.27 -12.96
C ARG A 225 10.21 21.50 -12.23
N LEU A 226 8.96 21.98 -12.29
CA LEU A 226 7.82 21.27 -11.71
C LEU A 226 7.60 19.90 -12.37
N GLU A 227 7.70 19.79 -13.71
CA GLU A 227 7.69 18.52 -14.45
C GLU A 227 8.76 17.57 -13.89
N GLN A 228 10.00 18.05 -13.76
CA GLN A 228 11.11 17.24 -13.23
C GLN A 228 10.86 16.83 -11.77
N HIS A 229 10.34 17.70 -10.93
CA HIS A 229 10.00 17.33 -9.54
C HIS A 229 8.93 16.24 -9.49
N VAL A 230 7.86 16.35 -10.29
CA VAL A 230 6.78 15.36 -10.37
C VAL A 230 7.31 14.02 -10.86
N GLU A 231 8.19 14.01 -11.86
CA GLU A 231 8.88 12.81 -12.33
C GLU A 231 9.69 12.14 -11.21
N GLN A 232 10.49 12.93 -10.46
CA GLN A 232 11.28 12.39 -9.35
C GLN A 232 10.40 11.85 -8.21
N VAL A 233 9.25 12.47 -7.95
CA VAL A 233 8.25 11.97 -6.99
C VAL A 233 7.70 10.63 -7.44
N ASP A 234 7.35 10.47 -8.74
CA ASP A 234 6.80 9.21 -9.24
C ASP A 234 7.82 8.07 -9.19
N ILE A 235 9.09 8.35 -9.53
CA ILE A 235 10.18 7.38 -9.39
C ILE A 235 10.36 6.96 -7.92
N ALA A 236 10.38 7.92 -6.97
CA ALA A 236 10.48 7.64 -5.55
C ALA A 236 9.31 6.79 -5.06
N ARG A 237 8.08 7.13 -5.46
CA ARG A 237 6.85 6.40 -5.13
C ARG A 237 6.92 4.94 -5.59
N ARG A 238 7.35 4.68 -6.83
CA ARG A 238 7.50 3.33 -7.37
C ARG A 238 8.55 2.52 -6.60
N TYR A 239 9.66 3.15 -6.29
CA TYR A 239 10.71 2.53 -5.48
C TYR A 239 10.20 2.17 -4.08
N PHE A 240 9.58 3.12 -3.36
CA PHE A 240 9.02 2.86 -2.03
C PHE A 240 7.91 1.81 -2.04
N LYS A 241 7.09 1.76 -3.11
CA LYS A 241 6.09 0.71 -3.30
C LYS A 241 6.73 -0.67 -3.39
N SER A 242 7.79 -0.80 -4.18
CA SER A 242 8.52 -2.08 -4.31
C SER A 242 9.10 -2.54 -2.97
N VAL A 243 9.78 -1.65 -2.24
CA VAL A 243 10.34 -1.92 -0.91
C VAL A 243 9.24 -2.27 0.10
N PHE A 244 8.11 -1.57 0.05
CA PHE A 244 6.97 -1.85 0.92
C PHE A 244 6.38 -3.24 0.67
N ILE A 245 6.11 -3.60 -0.59
CA ILE A 245 5.58 -4.92 -0.97
C ILE A 245 6.49 -6.04 -0.46
N GLN A 246 7.80 -5.90 -0.67
CA GLN A 246 8.80 -6.88 -0.20
C GLN A 246 8.81 -7.01 1.33
N SER A 247 8.73 -5.89 2.03
CA SER A 247 8.71 -5.87 3.51
C SER A 247 7.46 -6.52 4.09
N GLU A 248 6.28 -6.24 3.51
CA GLU A 248 5.01 -6.83 3.95
C GLU A 248 4.98 -8.34 3.69
N LEU A 249 5.47 -8.79 2.53
CA LEU A 249 5.51 -10.22 2.21
C LEU A 249 6.51 -10.97 3.11
N SER A 250 7.67 -10.39 3.39
CA SER A 250 8.63 -10.95 4.34
C SER A 250 8.05 -11.03 5.76
N ALA A 251 7.30 -10.01 6.18
CA ALA A 251 6.63 -10.01 7.48
C ALA A 251 5.53 -11.07 7.57
N LEU A 252 4.72 -11.23 6.51
CA LEU A 252 3.71 -12.29 6.42
C LEU A 252 4.33 -13.68 6.51
N THR A 253 5.41 -13.91 5.76
CA THR A 253 6.11 -15.21 5.77
C THR A 253 6.64 -15.54 7.16
N ARG A 254 7.29 -14.59 7.82
CA ARG A 254 7.75 -14.79 9.21
C ARG A 254 6.60 -15.09 10.16
N LEU A 255 5.48 -14.35 10.06
CA LEU A 255 4.31 -14.56 10.91
C LEU A 255 3.70 -15.95 10.70
N LEU A 256 3.58 -16.39 9.44
CA LEU A 256 3.07 -17.72 9.12
C LEU A 256 3.99 -18.84 9.62
N LEU A 257 5.30 -18.67 9.53
CA LEU A 257 6.24 -19.65 10.05
C LEU A 257 6.27 -19.69 11.57
N TYR A 258 6.33 -18.53 12.24
CA TYR A 258 6.46 -18.51 13.71
C TYR A 258 5.14 -18.75 14.46
N ALA A 259 4.01 -18.31 13.91
CA ALA A 259 2.70 -18.53 14.53
C ALA A 259 1.94 -19.69 13.88
N GLY A 260 1.95 -19.81 12.55
CA GLY A 260 1.19 -20.82 11.83
C GLY A 260 1.73 -22.24 12.05
N SER A 261 3.07 -22.43 12.06
CA SER A 261 3.64 -23.77 12.27
C SER A 261 3.33 -24.36 13.66
N PRO A 262 3.45 -23.63 14.77
CA PRO A 262 3.00 -24.13 16.08
C PRO A 262 1.50 -24.45 16.11
N ILE A 263 0.66 -23.61 15.51
CA ILE A 263 -0.78 -23.86 15.41
C ILE A 263 -1.02 -25.18 14.68
N GLN A 264 -0.29 -25.44 13.61
CA GLN A 264 -0.38 -26.68 12.87
C GLN A 264 -0.05 -27.91 13.73
N VAL A 265 1.01 -27.83 14.53
CA VAL A 265 1.38 -28.92 15.45
C VAL A 265 0.27 -29.16 16.49
N VAL A 266 -0.32 -28.08 17.01
CA VAL A 266 -1.45 -28.18 17.96
C VAL A 266 -2.68 -28.82 17.31
N LEU A 267 -3.00 -28.48 16.06
CA LEU A 267 -4.11 -29.11 15.35
C LEU A 267 -3.87 -30.60 15.10
N VAL A 268 -2.64 -30.99 14.75
CA VAL A 268 -2.28 -32.42 14.59
C VAL A 268 -2.39 -33.16 15.91
N ALA A 269 -1.90 -32.55 17.02
CA ALA A 269 -2.04 -33.13 18.34
C ALA A 269 -3.53 -33.30 18.75
N LEU A 270 -4.37 -32.29 18.48
CA LEU A 270 -5.81 -32.36 18.71
C LEU A 270 -6.45 -33.48 17.88
N MET A 271 -6.06 -33.62 16.62
CA MET A 271 -6.54 -34.72 15.75
C MET A 271 -6.19 -36.10 16.34
N LEU A 272 -4.97 -36.28 16.84
CA LEU A 272 -4.54 -37.53 17.49
C LEU A 272 -5.35 -37.82 18.77
N VAL A 273 -5.64 -36.82 19.60
CA VAL A 273 -6.49 -36.96 20.78
C VAL A 273 -7.90 -37.41 20.41
N TYR A 274 -8.46 -36.84 19.35
CA TYR A 274 -9.79 -37.20 18.85
C TYR A 274 -9.86 -38.60 18.22
N THR A 275 -8.75 -39.12 17.70
CA THR A 275 -8.68 -40.52 17.16
C THR A 275 -8.42 -41.54 18.23
N ALA A 276 -8.00 -41.17 19.46
CA ALA A 276 -7.76 -42.08 20.56
C ALA A 276 -9.07 -42.75 21.05
N PRO A 277 -9.00 -43.99 21.61
CA PRO A 277 -10.14 -44.64 22.20
C PRO A 277 -10.80 -43.80 23.33
N PRO A 278 -12.15 -43.89 23.50
CA PRO A 278 -12.87 -43.02 24.46
C PRO A 278 -12.36 -43.06 25.88
N ASP A 279 -11.83 -44.19 26.31
CA ASP A 279 -11.41 -44.45 27.72
C ASP A 279 -9.96 -44.01 27.98
N THR A 280 -9.26 -43.44 26.97
CA THR A 280 -7.82 -43.14 27.10
C THR A 280 -7.57 -41.82 27.85
N PHE A 281 -8.49 -40.84 27.72
CA PHE A 281 -8.34 -39.52 28.36
C PHE A 281 -9.67 -39.03 28.95
N ALA A 282 -9.69 -38.61 30.21
CA ALA A 282 -10.83 -37.96 30.87
C ALA A 282 -10.98 -36.48 30.46
N LEU A 283 -10.99 -36.19 29.12
CA LEU A 283 -11.08 -34.83 28.58
C LEU A 283 -12.52 -34.39 28.28
N ASP A 284 -13.52 -35.26 28.45
CA ASP A 284 -14.92 -35.00 28.13
C ASP A 284 -15.46 -33.65 28.65
N PRO A 285 -15.14 -33.20 29.90
CA PRO A 285 -15.65 -31.93 30.37
C PRO A 285 -14.99 -30.69 29.74
N VAL A 286 -13.80 -30.85 29.16
CA VAL A 286 -13.01 -29.72 28.60
C VAL A 286 -13.20 -29.59 27.08
N LEU A 287 -13.52 -30.67 26.38
CA LEU A 287 -13.66 -30.73 24.93
C LEU A 287 -14.66 -29.70 24.37
N PRO A 288 -15.84 -29.45 24.96
CA PRO A 288 -16.80 -28.49 24.45
C PRO A 288 -16.26 -27.06 24.38
N VAL A 289 -15.25 -26.70 25.17
CA VAL A 289 -14.58 -25.40 25.17
C VAL A 289 -13.30 -25.43 24.34
N LEU A 290 -12.52 -26.50 24.48
CA LEU A 290 -11.21 -26.63 23.86
C LEU A 290 -11.31 -26.71 22.31
N VAL A 291 -12.28 -27.48 21.80
CA VAL A 291 -12.45 -27.67 20.35
C VAL A 291 -12.81 -26.38 19.62
N PRO A 292 -13.84 -25.62 20.04
CA PRO A 292 -14.15 -24.35 19.42
C PRO A 292 -12.96 -23.36 19.46
N LEU A 293 -12.24 -23.33 20.58
CA LEU A 293 -11.06 -22.48 20.73
C LEU A 293 -9.95 -22.86 19.75
N LEU A 294 -9.58 -24.13 19.66
CA LEU A 294 -8.51 -24.62 18.80
C LEU A 294 -8.89 -24.57 17.33
N VAL A 295 -10.15 -24.83 16.98
CA VAL A 295 -10.66 -24.64 15.61
C VAL A 295 -10.58 -23.17 15.23
N THR A 296 -11.02 -22.25 16.11
CA THR A 296 -10.87 -20.80 15.86
C THR A 296 -9.41 -20.42 15.67
N LEU A 297 -8.51 -20.91 16.53
CA LEU A 297 -7.07 -20.68 16.39
C LEU A 297 -6.53 -21.26 15.07
N GLY A 298 -7.09 -22.37 14.60
CA GLY A 298 -6.78 -22.98 13.31
C GLY A 298 -7.02 -22.07 12.12
N PHE A 299 -7.92 -21.08 12.22
CA PHE A 299 -8.14 -20.07 11.19
C PHE A 299 -7.11 -18.92 11.21
N ALA A 300 -6.21 -18.87 12.21
CA ALA A 300 -5.26 -17.77 12.32
C ALA A 300 -4.36 -17.59 11.09
N PRO A 301 -3.77 -18.62 10.46
CA PRO A 301 -2.98 -18.45 9.25
C PRO A 301 -3.78 -17.79 8.12
N PHE A 302 -5.05 -18.14 7.95
CA PHE A 302 -5.94 -17.53 6.98
C PHE A 302 -6.26 -16.06 7.33
N ALA A 303 -6.53 -15.75 8.59
CA ALA A 303 -6.76 -14.38 9.05
C ALA A 303 -5.51 -13.49 8.85
N PHE A 304 -4.31 -14.02 9.10
CA PHE A 304 -3.05 -13.33 8.80
C PHE A 304 -2.94 -13.03 7.32
N LEU A 305 -3.10 -14.05 6.47
CA LEU A 305 -3.03 -13.88 5.02
C LEU A 305 -4.02 -12.81 4.54
N THR A 306 -5.28 -12.90 4.97
CA THR A 306 -6.34 -11.96 4.56
C THR A 306 -5.99 -10.54 4.96
N ALA A 307 -5.52 -10.30 6.19
CA ALA A 307 -5.15 -8.97 6.67
C ALA A 307 -3.98 -8.35 5.87
N TYR A 308 -3.01 -9.16 5.46
CA TYR A 308 -1.87 -8.69 4.66
C TYR A 308 -2.26 -8.47 3.20
N ILE A 309 -3.03 -9.38 2.59
CA ILE A 309 -3.44 -9.25 1.19
C ILE A 309 -4.38 -8.06 0.99
N LEU A 310 -5.32 -7.81 1.91
CA LEU A 310 -6.21 -6.64 1.84
C LEU A 310 -5.43 -5.33 1.71
N ARG A 311 -4.36 -5.14 2.51
CA ARG A 311 -3.52 -3.95 2.38
C ARG A 311 -2.73 -3.95 1.08
N LEU A 312 -2.09 -5.07 0.76
CA LEU A 312 -1.25 -5.16 -0.43
C LEU A 312 -2.07 -4.85 -1.68
N SER A 313 -3.27 -5.43 -1.79
CA SER A 313 -4.22 -5.15 -2.86
C SER A 313 -4.60 -3.67 -2.92
N THR A 314 -4.90 -3.04 -1.78
CA THR A 314 -5.24 -1.60 -1.71
C THR A 314 -4.07 -0.73 -2.20
N VAL A 315 -2.84 -1.02 -1.77
CA VAL A 315 -1.65 -0.26 -2.20
C VAL A 315 -1.36 -0.47 -3.69
N VAL A 316 -1.53 -1.69 -4.20
CA VAL A 316 -1.32 -1.98 -5.62
C VAL A 316 -2.36 -1.27 -6.48
N HIS A 317 -3.63 -1.33 -6.11
CA HIS A 317 -4.73 -0.74 -6.87
C HIS A 317 -4.66 0.80 -6.92
N ARG A 318 -4.24 1.45 -5.83
CA ARG A 318 -4.14 2.92 -5.74
C ARG A 318 -2.94 3.54 -6.43
N SER A 319 -1.94 2.76 -6.73
CA SER A 319 -0.80 3.26 -7.49
C SER A 319 -1.07 3.12 -8.98
N THR A 320 -1.99 3.93 -9.50
CA THR A 320 -2.19 4.07 -10.95
C THR A 320 -0.85 4.47 -11.57
N VAL A 321 -0.45 3.72 -12.57
CA VAL A 321 0.85 3.88 -13.21
C VAL A 321 0.80 5.09 -14.12
N MET A 322 1.86 5.89 -14.17
CA MET A 322 2.11 6.81 -15.27
C MET A 322 2.23 5.98 -16.55
N TYR A 323 1.13 5.73 -17.24
CA TYR A 323 1.16 5.26 -18.62
C TYR A 323 0.91 6.44 -19.56
N PRO A 324 1.75 6.62 -20.60
CA PRO A 324 1.52 7.65 -21.60
C PRO A 324 0.25 7.40 -22.45
N PHE A 325 -0.56 6.41 -22.11
CA PHE A 325 -1.72 5.96 -22.90
C PHE A 325 -3.02 5.83 -22.10
N THR A 326 -3.20 6.55 -21.01
CA THR A 326 -4.47 6.53 -20.23
C THR A 326 -5.54 7.49 -20.78
N GLY A 327 -5.53 7.77 -22.08
CA GLY A 327 -6.61 8.52 -22.75
C GLY A 327 -7.93 7.78 -22.94
N GLU A 328 -8.06 6.50 -22.54
CA GLU A 328 -9.27 5.70 -22.81
C GLU A 328 -10.38 5.75 -21.75
N GLN A 329 -10.26 6.54 -20.67
CA GLN A 329 -11.32 6.59 -19.64
C GLN A 329 -12.20 7.84 -19.68
N SER A 330 -12.04 8.72 -20.64
CA SER A 330 -12.92 9.89 -20.85
C SER A 330 -13.89 9.80 -22.04
N GLU A 331 -13.95 8.66 -22.75
CA GLU A 331 -14.83 8.47 -23.91
C GLU A 331 -15.94 7.42 -23.69
N SER A 332 -16.44 7.22 -22.46
CA SER A 332 -17.63 6.37 -22.28
C SER A 332 -18.65 7.00 -21.36
#